data_7dfd74be2fccd595df55f0d2d9100e6b
#
_entry.id   7dfd74be2fccd595df55f0d2d9100e6b
#
_cell.length_a   1.000
_cell.length_b   1.000
_cell.length_c   1.000
_cell.angle_alpha   90.00
_cell.angle_beta   90.00
_cell.angle_gamma   90.00
#
_symmetry.space_group_name_H-M   'P 1'
#
loop_
_entity.id
_entity.type
_entity.pdbx_description
1 polymer ?
#
loop_
_entity_poly.entity_id
_entity_poly.type
_entity_poly.pdbx_seq_one_letter_code
_entity_poly.pdbx_strand_id
1 'polypeptide(L)'
;MKSLIFIVVFALTLPLFADTIYDPYGRYKGLLDDKGRFFDSHGGYKGKLTTEGSIYSPYGKLLGTIEPNGKIYDPYGRYKGQLNQGGKYFDSTGNLKGIIQ
;
A
#
# COMPACT_ATOMS: atom_id res chain seq x y z
N MET A 1 -0.76 -16.06 -1.17
CA MET A 1 -1.23 -15.55 -0.99
C MET A 1 -1.19 -14.51 -0.70
N LYS A 2 -1.53 -13.94 -0.79
CA LYS A 2 -1.33 -12.60 -0.75
C LYS A 2 -2.00 -12.10 0.40
N SER A 3 -1.41 -12.40 1.49
CA SER A 3 -1.96 -12.06 2.79
C SER A 3 -2.11 -10.56 2.95
N LEU A 4 -1.21 -9.77 2.38
CA LEU A 4 -1.34 -8.32 2.50
C LEU A 4 -2.68 -7.83 1.95
N ILE A 5 -3.05 -8.26 0.76
CA ILE A 5 -4.26 -7.78 0.11
C ILE A 5 -5.48 -8.13 0.94
N PHE A 6 -5.55 -9.36 1.35
CA PHE A 6 -6.66 -9.82 2.13
C PHE A 6 -6.77 -9.05 3.45
N ILE A 7 -5.64 -8.85 4.11
CA ILE A 7 -5.62 -8.21 5.41
C ILE A 7 -6.02 -6.75 5.30
N VAL A 8 -5.50 -6.04 4.32
CA VAL A 8 -5.83 -4.63 4.15
C VAL A 8 -7.33 -4.46 3.93
N VAL A 9 -7.94 -5.30 3.10
CA VAL A 9 -9.34 -5.18 2.79
C VAL A 9 -10.23 -5.50 3.98
N PHE A 10 -9.88 -6.52 4.75
CA PHE A 10 -10.77 -6.97 5.81
C PHE A 10 -10.46 -6.44 7.19
N ALA A 11 -9.23 -6.43 7.59
CA ALA A 11 -8.91 -6.17 8.97
C ALA A 11 -7.97 -5.01 9.17
N LEU A 12 -7.38 -4.51 8.10
CA LEU A 12 -6.36 -3.48 8.20
C LEU A 12 -5.24 -3.91 9.13
N THR A 13 -5.01 -5.22 9.21
CA THR A 13 -3.88 -5.75 9.95
C THR A 13 -2.70 -5.89 9.01
N LEU A 14 -1.52 -6.01 9.60
CA LEU A 14 -0.30 -6.11 8.81
C LEU A 14 -0.08 -7.55 8.38
N PRO A 15 0.59 -7.77 7.24
CA PRO A 15 0.88 -9.13 6.81
C PRO A 15 1.89 -9.79 7.74
N LEU A 16 1.84 -11.12 7.81
CA LEU A 16 2.82 -11.87 8.58
C LEU A 16 4.17 -11.91 7.90
N PHE A 17 4.19 -11.76 6.58
CA PHE A 17 5.41 -11.81 5.78
C PHE A 17 5.49 -10.58 4.92
N ALA A 18 6.70 -10.26 4.51
CA ALA A 18 6.91 -9.12 3.61
C ALA A 18 6.27 -9.41 2.25
N ASP A 19 5.75 -8.36 1.62
CA ASP A 19 5.23 -8.42 0.26
C ASP A 19 6.07 -7.57 -0.66
N THR A 20 6.16 -7.98 -1.90
CA THR A 20 6.96 -7.31 -2.91
C THR A 20 6.07 -6.39 -3.72
N ILE A 21 6.60 -5.21 -4.05
CA ILE A 21 5.88 -4.19 -4.82
C ILE A 21 6.50 -4.12 -6.20
N TYR A 22 5.66 -4.22 -7.23
CA TYR A 22 6.08 -4.16 -8.63
C TYR A 22 5.36 -3.03 -9.34
N ASP A 23 6.00 -2.49 -10.38
CA ASP A 23 5.30 -1.56 -11.25
C ASP A 23 4.41 -2.34 -12.23
N PRO A 24 3.63 -1.66 -13.09
CA PRO A 24 2.72 -2.37 -14.01
C PRO A 24 3.43 -3.27 -15.03
N TYR A 25 4.73 -3.06 -15.21
CA TYR A 25 5.52 -3.86 -16.16
C TYR A 25 6.26 -4.99 -15.48
N GLY A 26 6.01 -5.19 -14.19
CA GLY A 26 6.64 -6.28 -13.44
C GLY A 26 8.01 -5.96 -12.88
N ARG A 27 8.45 -4.71 -12.90
CA ARG A 27 9.74 -4.34 -12.36
C ARG A 27 9.64 -4.12 -10.86
N TYR A 28 10.66 -4.57 -10.15
CA TYR A 28 10.71 -4.45 -8.71
C TYR A 28 10.78 -3.00 -8.27
N LYS A 29 9.86 -2.60 -7.39
CA LYS A 29 9.81 -1.22 -6.89
C LYS A 29 10.05 -1.12 -5.39
N GLY A 30 9.98 -2.20 -4.67
CA GLY A 30 10.19 -2.13 -3.25
C GLY A 30 9.50 -3.23 -2.48
N LEU A 31 9.37 -3.00 -1.19
CA LEU A 31 8.93 -4.01 -0.25
C LEU A 31 8.04 -3.40 0.82
N LEU A 32 7.03 -4.15 1.24
CA LEU A 32 6.23 -3.84 2.43
C LEU A 32 6.51 -4.94 3.43
N ASP A 33 7.07 -4.60 4.60
CA ASP A 33 7.43 -5.63 5.58
C ASP A 33 6.24 -5.96 6.50
N ASP A 34 6.47 -6.89 7.41
CA ASP A 34 5.41 -7.36 8.30
C ASP A 34 5.06 -6.38 9.41
N LYS A 35 5.75 -5.26 9.48
CA LYS A 35 5.44 -4.19 10.43
C LYS A 35 4.80 -2.98 9.72
N GLY A 36 4.48 -3.13 8.43
CA GLY A 36 3.83 -2.08 7.68
C GLY A 36 4.78 -1.05 7.09
N ARG A 37 6.08 -1.30 7.13
CA ARG A 37 7.05 -0.33 6.62
C ARG A 37 7.28 -0.55 5.13
N PHE A 38 7.27 0.56 4.39
CA PHE A 38 7.54 0.54 2.94
C PHE A 38 8.99 0.89 2.68
N PHE A 39 9.61 0.15 1.77
CA PHE A 39 10.98 0.41 1.33
C PHE A 39 11.00 0.48 -0.19
N ASP A 40 11.86 1.33 -0.73
CA ASP A 40 12.01 1.41 -2.19
C ASP A 40 12.94 0.29 -2.69
N SER A 41 13.21 0.29 -3.99
CA SER A 41 14.02 -0.78 -4.59
C SER A 41 15.47 -0.76 -4.17
N HIS A 42 15.92 0.33 -3.55
CA HIS A 42 17.29 0.47 -3.03
C HIS A 42 17.36 0.27 -1.52
N GLY A 43 16.25 -0.13 -0.91
CA GLY A 43 16.20 -0.35 0.53
C GLY A 43 15.95 0.89 1.36
N GLY A 44 15.66 2.03 0.73
CA GLY A 44 15.36 3.27 1.45
C GLY A 44 13.99 3.23 2.07
N TYR A 45 13.89 3.69 3.32
CA TYR A 45 12.62 3.71 4.03
C TYR A 45 11.71 4.78 3.46
N LYS A 46 10.48 4.40 3.09
CA LYS A 46 9.55 5.31 2.40
C LYS A 46 8.28 5.60 3.19
N GLY A 47 8.09 4.99 4.31
CA GLY A 47 6.92 5.28 5.12
C GLY A 47 6.32 4.06 5.73
N LYS A 48 5.15 4.25 6.33
CA LYS A 48 4.52 3.19 7.12
C LYS A 48 3.02 3.20 6.97
N LEU A 49 2.44 2.01 6.84
CA LEU A 49 1.00 1.78 6.90
C LEU A 49 0.67 1.26 8.28
N THR A 50 -0.27 1.92 8.98
CA THR A 50 -0.71 1.48 10.30
C THR A 50 -1.88 0.52 10.18
N THR A 51 -2.20 -0.15 11.27
CA THR A 51 -3.34 -1.06 11.31
C THR A 51 -4.67 -0.32 11.19
N GLU A 52 -4.68 0.99 11.41
CA GLU A 52 -5.90 1.80 11.26
C GLU A 52 -6.08 2.31 9.84
N GLY A 53 -5.13 2.00 8.95
CA GLY A 53 -5.24 2.42 7.57
C GLY A 53 -4.62 3.78 7.27
N SER A 54 -3.82 4.31 8.18
CA SER A 54 -3.11 5.57 7.94
C SER A 54 -1.75 5.31 7.32
N ILE A 55 -1.36 6.15 6.37
CA ILE A 55 -0.09 6.04 5.67
C ILE A 55 0.75 7.26 6.02
N TYR A 56 1.93 7.02 6.57
CA TYR A 56 2.83 8.10 7.01
C TYR A 56 4.14 8.08 6.24
N SER A 57 4.71 9.27 6.04
CA SER A 57 6.05 9.41 5.49
C SER A 57 7.10 8.97 6.52
N PRO A 58 8.37 8.82 6.11
CA PRO A 58 9.43 8.51 7.08
C PRO A 58 9.56 9.54 8.19
N TYR A 59 9.07 10.75 7.96
CA TYR A 59 9.17 11.84 8.95
C TYR A 59 7.90 12.00 9.78
N GLY A 60 6.95 11.07 9.63
CA GLY A 60 5.73 11.10 10.42
C GLY A 60 4.62 11.96 9.86
N LYS A 61 4.75 12.45 8.64
CA LYS A 61 3.70 13.25 8.00
C LYS A 61 2.65 12.32 7.42
N LEU A 62 1.37 12.63 7.66
CA LEU A 62 0.28 11.85 7.08
C LEU A 62 0.24 12.03 5.57
N LEU A 63 0.35 10.94 4.84
CA LEU A 63 0.31 10.95 3.38
C LEU A 63 -1.07 10.59 2.84
N GLY A 64 -1.87 9.88 3.64
CA GLY A 64 -3.19 9.48 3.21
C GLY A 64 -3.74 8.38 4.07
N THR A 65 -4.88 7.85 3.64
CA THR A 65 -5.54 6.74 4.33
C THR A 65 -6.01 5.72 3.32
N ILE A 66 -6.11 4.46 3.76
CA ILE A 66 -6.71 3.41 2.96
C ILE A 66 -7.84 2.80 3.77
N GLU A 67 -9.00 2.65 3.14
CA GLU A 67 -10.18 2.07 3.79
C GLU A 67 -10.17 0.55 3.64
N PRO A 68 -10.97 -0.17 4.45
CA PRO A 68 -11.05 -1.63 4.33
C PRO A 68 -11.45 -2.12 2.95
N ASN A 69 -12.19 -1.30 2.18
CA ASN A 69 -12.57 -1.67 0.81
C ASN A 69 -11.46 -1.39 -0.21
N GLY A 70 -10.30 -0.88 0.25
CA GLY A 70 -9.16 -0.63 -0.60
C GLY A 70 -9.08 0.76 -1.20
N LYS A 71 -10.07 1.61 -0.96
CA LYS A 71 -10.05 2.97 -1.50
C LYS A 71 -9.05 3.82 -0.74
N ILE A 72 -8.28 4.60 -1.47
CA ILE A 72 -7.19 5.40 -0.94
C ILE A 72 -7.51 6.87 -1.10
N TYR A 73 -7.29 7.63 -0.04
CA TYR A 73 -7.56 9.07 -0.01
C TYR A 73 -6.33 9.82 0.47
N ASP A 74 -6.17 11.06 0.01
CA ASP A 74 -5.09 11.90 0.51
C ASP A 74 -5.51 12.52 1.86
N PRO A 75 -4.61 13.28 2.53
CA PRO A 75 -4.95 13.83 3.85
C PRO A 75 -6.12 14.82 3.83
N TYR A 76 -6.49 15.32 2.66
CA TYR A 76 -7.59 16.26 2.52
C TYR A 76 -8.90 15.57 2.12
N GLY A 77 -8.88 14.23 2.06
CA GLY A 77 -10.07 13.46 1.72
C GLY A 77 -10.32 13.28 0.24
N ARG A 78 -9.36 13.63 -0.61
CA ARG A 78 -9.54 13.46 -2.05
C ARG A 78 -9.16 12.03 -2.46
N TYR A 79 -9.97 11.46 -3.35
CA TYR A 79 -9.78 10.10 -3.81
C TYR A 79 -8.51 9.99 -4.65
N LYS A 80 -7.66 9.04 -4.30
CA LYS A 80 -6.37 8.86 -4.98
C LYS A 80 -6.27 7.55 -5.71
N GLY A 81 -7.18 6.62 -5.49
CA GLY A 81 -7.12 5.34 -6.18
C GLY A 81 -7.61 4.21 -5.32
N GLN A 82 -7.30 3.00 -5.76
CA GLN A 82 -7.81 1.81 -5.08
C GLN A 82 -6.84 0.66 -5.21
N LEU A 83 -6.68 -0.07 -4.12
CA LEU A 83 -5.95 -1.34 -4.08
C LEU A 83 -7.02 -2.43 -4.05
N ASN A 84 -7.04 -3.30 -5.07
CA ASN A 84 -8.05 -4.34 -5.12
C ASN A 84 -7.55 -5.61 -4.43
N GLN A 85 -8.42 -6.61 -4.34
CA GLN A 85 -8.09 -7.84 -3.64
C GLN A 85 -7.03 -8.67 -4.35
N GLY A 86 -6.82 -8.42 -5.63
CA GLY A 86 -5.77 -9.11 -6.38
C GLY A 86 -4.40 -8.46 -6.24
N GLY A 87 -4.28 -7.42 -5.43
CA GLY A 87 -3.01 -6.74 -5.22
C GLY A 87 -2.70 -5.65 -6.22
N LYS A 88 -3.64 -5.32 -7.08
CA LYS A 88 -3.41 -4.29 -8.10
C LYS A 88 -3.84 -2.93 -7.58
N TYR A 89 -2.93 -1.98 -7.72
CA TYR A 89 -3.19 -0.60 -7.31
C TYR A 89 -3.46 0.25 -8.54
N PHE A 90 -4.60 0.93 -8.52
CA PHE A 90 -5.04 1.81 -9.61
C PHE A 90 -5.09 3.24 -9.09
N ASP A 91 -4.76 4.20 -9.95
CA ASP A 91 -4.88 5.60 -9.57
C ASP A 91 -6.34 6.06 -9.69
N SER A 92 -6.59 7.35 -9.43
CA SER A 92 -7.94 7.88 -9.39
C SER A 92 -8.62 7.87 -10.76
N THR A 93 -7.86 7.71 -11.83
CA THR A 93 -8.42 7.64 -13.18
C THR A 93 -8.54 6.20 -13.69
N GLY A 94 -8.19 5.22 -12.86
CA GLY A 94 -8.33 3.82 -13.21
C GLY A 94 -7.13 3.20 -13.91
N ASN A 95 -6.01 3.89 -13.97
CA ASN A 95 -4.80 3.35 -14.58
C ASN A 95 -4.05 2.49 -13.56
N LEU A 96 -3.59 1.34 -14.01
CA LEU A 96 -2.80 0.45 -13.16
C LEU A 96 -1.45 1.10 -12.85
N LYS A 97 -1.13 1.21 -11.57
CA LYS A 97 0.09 1.85 -11.12
C LYS A 97 1.05 0.90 -10.43
N GLY A 98 0.59 -0.26 -10.03
CA GLY A 98 1.48 -1.19 -9.37
C GLY A 98 0.78 -2.45 -8.93
N ILE A 99 1.60 -3.39 -8.47
CA ILE A 99 1.12 -4.70 -8.03
C ILE A 99 1.88 -5.07 -6.76
N ILE A 100 1.13 -5.52 -5.75
CA ILE A 100 1.71 -5.99 -4.50
C ILE A 100 1.45 -7.48 -4.38
N GLN A 101 2.51 -8.25 -4.22
CA GLN A 101 2.33 -9.69 -4.04
C GLN A 101 3.51 -10.37 -3.31
#